data_4632b72adf0fab21903aff0936ab34ff
#
_entry.id   4632b72adf0fab21903aff0936ab34ff
#
_cell.length_a   1.000
_cell.length_b   1.000
_cell.length_c   1.000
_cell.angle_alpha   90.00
_cell.angle_beta   90.00
_cell.angle_gamma   90.00
#
_symmetry.space_group_name_H-M   'P 1'
#
loop_
_entity.id
_entity.type
_entity.pdbx_description
1 polymer ?
#
loop_
_entity_poly.entity_id
_entity_poly.type
_entity_poly.pdbx_seq_one_letter_code
_entity_poly.pdbx_strand_id
1 'polypeptide(L)'
;MPIELLLLGIIIGLMVAVPVGPLGLLCVNRALSRGPLYGLFSGMGVATADALAAGITALGMTLISDFLIDHQTFLRTVGGLFLCYLGIKIYRTKPATQALAGDVGSLARAYATTFLLTVSSPVTILSFVAIYAGWGIRSLSGRYLAAAFLAGGVFAGSVLWWLALEVGLLLFRDRFSHGALTWIHKISGAVITTFGIIVFLSLWESTWGIGR
;
A
#
# COMPACT_ATOMS: atom_id res chain seq x y z
N MET A 1 -15.74 5.13 17.86
CA MET A 1 -15.70 6.61 17.90
C MET A 1 -15.00 7.11 16.62
N PRO A 2 -15.34 8.29 16.06
CA PRO A 2 -14.72 8.73 14.80
C PRO A 2 -13.20 8.91 14.89
N ILE A 3 -12.69 9.35 16.05
CA ILE A 3 -11.24 9.54 16.27
C ILE A 3 -10.47 8.20 16.23
N GLU A 4 -11.02 7.14 16.79
CA GLU A 4 -10.38 5.81 16.75
C GLU A 4 -10.25 5.30 15.32
N LEU A 5 -11.28 5.51 14.49
CA LEU A 5 -11.24 5.15 13.07
C LEU A 5 -10.23 5.99 12.28
N LEU A 6 -10.08 7.27 12.63
CA LEU A 6 -9.06 8.13 12.05
C LEU A 6 -7.65 7.62 12.38
N LEU A 7 -7.39 7.36 13.67
CA LEU A 7 -6.09 6.83 14.12
C LEU A 7 -5.79 5.46 13.51
N LEU A 8 -6.79 4.58 13.48
CA LEU A 8 -6.68 3.29 12.82
C LEU A 8 -6.35 3.46 11.33
N GLY A 9 -7.04 4.38 10.65
CA GLY A 9 -6.76 4.74 9.27
C GLY A 9 -5.32 5.22 9.05
N ILE A 10 -4.79 6.08 9.94
CA ILE A 10 -3.41 6.56 9.86
C ILE A 10 -2.43 5.38 9.92
N ILE A 11 -2.63 4.45 10.85
CA ILE A 11 -1.78 3.26 10.98
C ILE A 11 -1.85 2.41 9.71
N ILE A 12 -3.05 2.15 9.21
CA ILE A 12 -3.26 1.37 7.98
C ILE A 12 -2.61 2.06 6.78
N GLY A 13 -2.79 3.38 6.64
CA GLY A 13 -2.18 4.17 5.56
C GLY A 13 -0.66 4.11 5.57
N LEU A 14 -0.04 4.21 6.76
CA LEU A 14 1.39 3.99 6.91
C LEU A 14 1.78 2.57 6.51
N MET A 15 1.09 1.54 7.01
CA MET A 15 1.40 0.13 6.72
C MET A 15 1.32 -0.19 5.22
N VAL A 16 0.36 0.39 4.50
CA VAL A 16 0.20 0.18 3.05
C VAL A 16 1.26 0.93 2.25
N ALA A 17 1.65 2.13 2.69
CA ALA A 17 2.60 2.98 1.98
C ALA A 17 4.07 2.58 2.20
N VAL A 18 4.43 2.02 3.38
CA VAL A 18 5.81 1.63 3.74
C VAL A 18 6.45 0.63 2.76
N PRO A 19 5.77 -0.42 2.28
CA PRO A 19 6.34 -1.30 1.29
C PRO A 19 6.54 -0.58 -0.05
N VAL A 20 7.75 -0.07 -0.27
CA VAL A 20 8.11 0.68 -1.48
C VAL A 20 8.10 -0.26 -2.69
N GLY A 21 6.96 -0.35 -3.36
CA GLY A 21 6.79 -1.09 -4.61
C GLY A 21 7.26 -0.30 -5.84
N PRO A 22 6.90 -0.76 -7.06
CA PRO A 22 7.26 -0.07 -8.32
C PRO A 22 6.82 1.39 -8.36
N LEU A 23 5.65 1.72 -7.76
CA LEU A 23 5.15 3.09 -7.66
C LEU A 23 5.99 3.95 -6.71
N GLY A 24 6.43 3.39 -5.59
CA GLY A 24 7.33 4.08 -4.68
C GLY A 24 8.66 4.44 -5.32
N LEU A 25 9.21 3.51 -6.12
CA LEU A 25 10.42 3.82 -6.89
C LEU A 25 10.20 4.90 -7.94
N LEU A 26 9.03 4.92 -8.56
CA LEU A 26 8.68 5.99 -9.48
C LEU A 26 8.69 7.34 -8.77
N CYS A 27 8.11 7.43 -7.56
CA CYS A 27 8.13 8.65 -6.73
C CYS A 27 9.56 9.05 -6.37
N VAL A 28 10.37 8.11 -5.85
CA VAL A 28 11.79 8.34 -5.52
C VAL A 28 12.58 8.78 -6.75
N ASN A 29 12.41 8.13 -7.89
CA ASN A 29 13.10 8.51 -9.12
C ASN A 29 12.72 9.92 -9.58
N ARG A 30 11.45 10.31 -9.47
CA ARG A 30 11.00 11.67 -9.78
C ARG A 30 11.57 12.69 -8.81
N ALA A 31 11.63 12.36 -7.51
CA ALA A 31 12.25 13.19 -6.50
C ALA A 31 13.73 13.45 -6.80
N LEU A 32 14.48 12.40 -7.13
CA LEU A 32 15.91 12.50 -7.42
C LEU A 32 16.20 13.19 -8.76
N SER A 33 15.39 12.97 -9.80
CA SER A 33 15.64 13.48 -11.14
C SER A 33 15.07 14.87 -11.39
N ARG A 34 13.97 15.24 -10.76
CA ARG A 34 13.22 16.50 -11.00
C ARG A 34 13.00 17.36 -9.75
N GLY A 35 13.42 16.84 -8.61
CA GLY A 35 13.30 17.53 -7.33
C GLY A 35 12.16 17.00 -6.44
N PRO A 36 12.22 17.32 -5.14
CA PRO A 36 11.37 16.73 -4.10
C PRO A 36 9.87 16.99 -4.32
N LEU A 37 9.51 18.12 -4.93
CA LEU A 37 8.10 18.42 -5.22
C LEU A 37 7.48 17.40 -6.19
N TYR A 38 8.24 16.91 -7.17
CA TYR A 38 7.72 15.89 -8.10
C TYR A 38 7.51 14.55 -7.42
N GLY A 39 8.40 14.16 -6.49
CA GLY A 39 8.21 12.98 -5.65
C GLY A 39 7.00 13.12 -4.75
N LEU A 40 6.89 14.25 -4.03
CA LEU A 40 5.78 14.53 -3.12
C LEU A 40 4.44 14.52 -3.84
N PHE A 41 4.28 15.24 -4.97
CA PHE A 41 3.03 15.24 -5.73
C PHE A 41 2.70 13.86 -6.29
N SER A 42 3.70 13.07 -6.68
CA SER A 42 3.49 11.67 -7.05
C SER A 42 2.99 10.86 -5.84
N GLY A 43 3.59 11.01 -4.67
CA GLY A 43 3.15 10.37 -3.42
C GLY A 43 1.73 10.78 -3.01
N MET A 44 1.36 12.06 -3.18
CA MET A 44 -0.01 12.52 -2.93
C MET A 44 -1.03 11.85 -3.86
N GLY A 45 -0.65 11.59 -5.12
CA GLY A 45 -1.48 10.83 -6.06
C GLY A 45 -1.73 9.41 -5.56
N VAL A 46 -0.69 8.73 -5.06
CA VAL A 46 -0.82 7.41 -4.43
C VAL A 46 -1.71 7.49 -3.18
N ALA A 47 -1.46 8.44 -2.27
CA ALA A 47 -2.21 8.59 -1.03
C ALA A 47 -3.72 8.84 -1.27
N THR A 48 -4.06 9.62 -2.29
CA THR A 48 -5.47 9.84 -2.66
C THR A 48 -6.13 8.57 -3.19
N ALA A 49 -5.41 7.80 -4.00
CA ALA A 49 -5.90 6.52 -4.51
C ALA A 49 -6.07 5.49 -3.38
N ASP A 50 -5.14 5.45 -2.43
CA ASP A 50 -5.23 4.59 -1.23
C ASP A 50 -6.46 4.95 -0.39
N ALA A 51 -6.70 6.24 -0.16
CA ALA A 51 -7.87 6.72 0.57
C ALA A 51 -9.19 6.33 -0.10
N LEU A 52 -9.27 6.46 -1.44
CA LEU A 52 -10.43 6.04 -2.21
C LEU A 52 -10.64 4.52 -2.12
N ALA A 53 -9.59 3.73 -2.31
CA ALA A 53 -9.66 2.28 -2.20
C ALA A 53 -10.09 1.85 -0.78
N ALA A 54 -9.54 2.50 0.26
CA ALA A 54 -9.90 2.27 1.64
C ALA A 54 -11.39 2.58 1.92
N GLY A 55 -11.88 3.72 1.42
CA GLY A 55 -13.28 4.12 1.56
C GLY A 55 -14.24 3.19 0.85
N ILE A 56 -13.95 2.85 -0.40
CA ILE A 56 -14.75 1.91 -1.21
C ILE A 56 -14.78 0.54 -0.52
N THR A 57 -13.64 0.04 -0.07
CA THR A 57 -13.56 -1.24 0.63
C THR A 57 -14.35 -1.21 1.93
N ALA A 58 -14.23 -0.13 2.73
CA ALA A 58 -14.97 0.01 3.99
C ALA A 58 -16.50 0.02 3.81
N LEU A 59 -16.99 0.65 2.74
CA LEU A 59 -18.41 0.71 2.42
C LEU A 59 -18.91 -0.58 1.72
N GLY A 60 -18.07 -1.15 0.87
CA GLY A 60 -18.41 -2.33 0.05
C GLY A 60 -18.36 -3.65 0.80
N MET A 61 -17.77 -3.69 1.99
CA MET A 61 -17.62 -4.94 2.75
C MET A 61 -18.94 -5.66 3.09
N THR A 62 -20.11 -5.01 3.03
CA THR A 62 -21.39 -5.70 3.25
C THR A 62 -21.78 -6.63 2.14
N LEU A 63 -21.55 -6.24 0.88
CA LEU A 63 -21.82 -7.10 -0.27
C LEU A 63 -20.76 -8.20 -0.44
N ILE A 64 -19.60 -7.96 0.15
CA ILE A 64 -18.44 -8.83 0.07
C ILE A 64 -18.32 -9.69 1.34
N SER A 65 -18.90 -9.27 2.48
CA SER A 65 -18.72 -9.96 3.77
C SER A 65 -19.23 -11.39 3.76
N ASP A 66 -20.43 -11.62 3.21
CA ASP A 66 -21.00 -12.98 3.14
C ASP A 66 -20.14 -13.84 2.21
N PHE A 67 -19.75 -13.31 1.06
CA PHE A 67 -18.84 -13.98 0.13
C PHE A 67 -17.44 -14.19 0.74
N LEU A 68 -16.92 -13.21 1.50
CA LEU A 68 -15.62 -13.30 2.16
C LEU A 68 -15.61 -14.30 3.32
N ILE A 69 -16.71 -14.38 4.08
CA ILE A 69 -16.86 -15.35 5.18
C ILE A 69 -16.92 -16.76 4.60
N ASP A 70 -17.75 -16.97 3.60
CA ASP A 70 -17.91 -18.27 2.95
C ASP A 70 -16.67 -18.74 2.20
N HIS A 71 -15.86 -17.80 1.68
CA HIS A 71 -14.66 -18.07 0.89
C HIS A 71 -13.36 -17.61 1.59
N GLN A 72 -13.38 -17.40 2.89
CA GLN A 72 -12.24 -16.84 3.64
C GLN A 72 -10.94 -17.63 3.42
N THR A 73 -11.01 -18.95 3.43
CA THR A 73 -9.87 -19.84 3.19
C THR A 73 -9.30 -19.64 1.78
N PHE A 74 -10.17 -19.58 0.77
CA PHE A 74 -9.78 -19.34 -0.62
C PHE A 74 -9.12 -17.97 -0.79
N LEU A 75 -9.73 -16.93 -0.25
CA LEU A 75 -9.24 -15.55 -0.36
C LEU A 75 -7.89 -15.35 0.36
N ARG A 76 -7.73 -15.93 1.55
CA ARG A 76 -6.45 -15.92 2.27
C ARG A 76 -5.38 -16.68 1.51
N THR A 77 -5.71 -17.83 0.93
CA THR A 77 -4.77 -18.64 0.14
C THR A 77 -4.31 -17.87 -1.10
N VAL A 78 -5.25 -17.34 -1.88
CA VAL A 78 -4.96 -16.57 -3.10
C VAL A 78 -4.21 -15.28 -2.75
N GLY A 79 -4.65 -14.55 -1.73
CA GLY A 79 -4.00 -13.32 -1.24
C GLY A 79 -2.59 -13.58 -0.73
N GLY A 80 -2.38 -14.62 0.07
CA GLY A 80 -1.06 -15.02 0.58
C GLY A 80 -0.10 -15.41 -0.55
N LEU A 81 -0.54 -16.24 -1.49
CA LEU A 81 0.25 -16.61 -2.67
C LEU A 81 0.59 -15.39 -3.54
N PHE A 82 -0.38 -14.49 -3.72
CA PHE A 82 -0.18 -13.26 -4.47
C PHE A 82 0.85 -12.33 -3.78
N LEU A 83 0.77 -12.15 -2.46
CA LEU A 83 1.74 -11.39 -1.70
C LEU A 83 3.15 -12.01 -1.77
N CYS A 84 3.26 -13.34 -1.67
CA CYS A 84 4.53 -14.03 -1.87
C CYS A 84 5.09 -13.79 -3.28
N TYR A 85 4.26 -13.95 -4.31
CA TYR A 85 4.66 -13.68 -5.70
C TYR A 85 5.14 -12.23 -5.89
N LEU A 86 4.36 -11.27 -5.37
CA LEU A 86 4.67 -9.84 -5.48
C LEU A 86 5.98 -9.50 -4.73
N GLY A 87 6.13 -10.00 -3.50
CA GLY A 87 7.31 -9.80 -2.69
C GLY A 87 8.58 -10.34 -3.35
N ILE A 88 8.51 -11.57 -3.88
CA ILE A 88 9.62 -12.18 -4.63
C ILE A 88 9.92 -11.38 -5.91
N LYS A 89 8.89 -10.92 -6.62
CA LYS A 89 9.05 -10.10 -7.82
C LYS A 89 9.77 -8.79 -7.49
N ILE A 90 9.33 -8.08 -6.44
CA ILE A 90 9.97 -6.84 -5.97
C ILE A 90 11.43 -7.11 -5.56
N TYR A 91 11.66 -8.16 -4.78
CA TYR A 91 13.00 -8.54 -4.33
C TYR A 91 13.98 -8.79 -5.49
N ARG A 92 13.49 -9.41 -6.57
CA ARG A 92 14.29 -9.75 -7.76
C ARG A 92 14.38 -8.64 -8.80
N THR A 93 13.50 -7.63 -8.73
CA THR A 93 13.48 -6.54 -9.70
C THR A 93 14.68 -5.63 -9.46
N LYS A 94 15.54 -5.49 -10.47
CA LYS A 94 16.59 -4.47 -10.46
C LYS A 94 15.93 -3.10 -10.58
N PRO A 95 16.38 -2.10 -9.81
CA PRO A 95 15.87 -0.74 -9.94
C PRO A 95 16.06 -0.29 -11.40
N ALA A 96 14.96 -0.13 -12.11
CA ALA A 96 14.99 0.40 -13.47
C ALA A 96 15.29 1.91 -13.40
N THR A 97 16.51 2.28 -13.58
CA THR A 97 17.08 3.59 -13.29
C THR A 97 16.58 4.70 -14.23
N GLN A 98 15.85 4.44 -15.30
CA GLN A 98 15.44 5.49 -16.25
C GLN A 98 14.11 5.27 -16.98
N ALA A 99 13.58 4.06 -17.08
CA ALA A 99 12.48 3.78 -18.00
C ALA A 99 11.09 4.24 -17.54
N LEU A 100 10.88 4.51 -16.24
CA LEU A 100 9.59 4.95 -15.69
C LEU A 100 9.51 6.45 -15.41
N ALA A 101 10.61 7.16 -15.48
CA ALA A 101 10.66 8.62 -15.33
C ALA A 101 10.32 9.35 -16.65
N GLY A 102 9.29 8.87 -17.36
CA GLY A 102 8.80 9.56 -18.55
C GLY A 102 8.63 11.06 -18.30
N ASP A 103 8.75 11.85 -19.34
CA ASP A 103 8.68 13.32 -19.27
C ASP A 103 7.36 13.79 -18.63
N VAL A 104 7.43 14.02 -17.31
CA VAL A 104 6.29 14.50 -16.51
C VAL A 104 6.38 16.02 -16.54
N GLY A 105 5.81 16.66 -17.56
CA GLY A 105 5.94 18.09 -17.80
C GLY A 105 5.42 19.00 -16.67
N SER A 106 4.58 18.50 -15.75
CA SER A 106 4.01 19.29 -14.65
C SER A 106 3.77 18.45 -13.38
N LEU A 107 3.68 19.12 -12.22
CA LEU A 107 3.33 18.52 -10.94
C LEU A 107 1.95 17.83 -10.97
N ALA A 108 0.97 18.46 -11.66
CA ALA A 108 -0.35 17.86 -11.85
C ALA A 108 -0.29 16.54 -12.62
N ARG A 109 0.59 16.44 -13.63
CA ARG A 109 0.81 15.21 -14.37
C ARG A 109 1.52 14.15 -13.51
N ALA A 110 2.43 14.57 -12.62
CA ALA A 110 3.08 13.70 -11.67
C ALA A 110 2.05 13.05 -10.73
N TYR A 111 1.15 13.86 -10.17
CA TYR A 111 0.03 13.40 -9.34
C TYR A 111 -0.92 12.47 -10.12
N ALA A 112 -1.44 12.93 -11.28
CA ALA A 112 -2.44 12.20 -12.03
C ALA A 112 -1.93 10.81 -12.50
N THR A 113 -0.69 10.74 -12.95
CA THR A 113 -0.13 9.46 -13.41
C THR A 113 -0.01 8.43 -12.27
N THR A 114 0.47 8.81 -11.09
CA THR A 114 0.55 7.89 -9.95
C THR A 114 -0.82 7.55 -9.38
N PHE A 115 -1.73 8.52 -9.31
CA PHE A 115 -3.12 8.30 -8.93
C PHE A 115 -3.78 7.24 -9.84
N LEU A 116 -3.72 7.43 -11.16
CA LEU A 116 -4.31 6.50 -12.12
C LEU A 116 -3.67 5.11 -12.05
N LEU A 117 -2.34 5.03 -11.94
CA LEU A 117 -1.63 3.76 -11.81
C LEU A 117 -2.04 3.02 -10.52
N THR A 118 -2.21 3.74 -9.40
CA THR A 118 -2.62 3.14 -8.12
C THR A 118 -4.07 2.68 -8.16
N VAL A 119 -4.99 3.50 -8.66
CA VAL A 119 -6.42 3.15 -8.79
C VAL A 119 -6.62 1.96 -9.74
N SER A 120 -5.84 1.92 -10.84
CA SER A 120 -5.90 0.82 -11.80
C SER A 120 -5.28 -0.48 -11.27
N SER A 121 -4.61 -0.44 -10.12
CA SER A 121 -3.97 -1.60 -9.52
C SER A 121 -4.95 -2.42 -8.68
N PRO A 122 -5.32 -3.64 -9.06
CA PRO A 122 -6.17 -4.49 -8.25
C PRO A 122 -5.50 -4.87 -6.92
N VAL A 123 -4.17 -4.79 -6.85
CA VAL A 123 -3.37 -5.07 -5.65
C VAL A 123 -3.75 -4.13 -4.51
N THR A 124 -3.98 -2.85 -4.80
CA THR A 124 -4.34 -1.85 -3.80
C THR A 124 -5.65 -2.22 -3.11
N ILE A 125 -6.69 -2.53 -3.87
CA ILE A 125 -8.00 -2.92 -3.31
C ILE A 125 -7.89 -4.22 -2.51
N LEU A 126 -7.21 -5.23 -3.06
CA LEU A 126 -7.00 -6.51 -2.39
C LEU A 126 -6.20 -6.36 -1.08
N SER A 127 -5.24 -5.44 -1.03
CA SER A 127 -4.49 -5.14 0.20
C SER A 127 -5.40 -4.59 1.30
N PHE A 128 -6.27 -3.63 0.97
CA PHE A 128 -7.23 -3.09 1.93
C PHE A 128 -8.24 -4.15 2.39
N VAL A 129 -8.77 -4.98 1.48
CA VAL A 129 -9.64 -6.11 1.84
C VAL A 129 -8.93 -7.05 2.82
N ALA A 130 -7.69 -7.44 2.53
CA ALA A 130 -6.91 -8.34 3.39
C ALA A 130 -6.61 -7.73 4.77
N ILE A 131 -6.24 -6.45 4.82
CA ILE A 131 -5.98 -5.74 6.07
C ILE A 131 -7.25 -5.62 6.90
N TYR A 132 -8.38 -5.21 6.29
CA TYR A 132 -9.65 -5.05 7.01
C TYR A 132 -10.16 -6.39 7.53
N ALA A 133 -10.06 -7.46 6.75
CA ALA A 133 -10.41 -8.81 7.19
C ALA A 133 -9.49 -9.29 8.33
N GLY A 134 -8.18 -9.04 8.23
CA GLY A 134 -7.20 -9.44 9.24
C GLY A 134 -7.39 -8.70 10.58
N TRP A 135 -7.81 -7.44 10.55
CA TRP A 135 -8.05 -6.62 11.75
C TRP A 135 -9.49 -6.72 12.25
N GLY A 136 -10.34 -7.53 11.62
CA GLY A 136 -11.74 -7.70 12.00
C GLY A 136 -12.55 -6.41 11.85
N ILE A 137 -12.15 -5.51 10.93
CA ILE A 137 -12.89 -4.29 10.65
C ILE A 137 -14.19 -4.71 9.97
N ARG A 138 -15.29 -4.52 10.72
CA ARG A 138 -16.63 -4.80 10.19
C ARG A 138 -17.01 -3.78 9.14
N SER A 139 -17.87 -4.20 8.22
CA SER A 139 -18.45 -3.29 7.23
C SER A 139 -19.00 -2.02 7.87
N LEU A 140 -18.65 -0.89 7.27
CA LEU A 140 -19.17 0.43 7.61
C LEU A 140 -20.32 0.84 6.69
N SER A 141 -20.98 -0.12 6.02
CA SER A 141 -22.14 0.15 5.16
C SER A 141 -23.20 0.93 5.92
N GLY A 142 -23.73 1.96 5.29
CA GLY A 142 -24.66 2.91 5.92
C GLY A 142 -24.02 3.89 6.91
N ARG A 143 -22.75 3.73 7.27
CA ARG A 143 -22.02 4.62 8.19
C ARG A 143 -20.99 5.47 7.43
N TYR A 144 -21.45 6.24 6.45
CA TYR A 144 -20.61 7.03 5.54
C TYR A 144 -19.60 7.93 6.25
N LEU A 145 -20.00 8.55 7.38
CA LEU A 145 -19.10 9.39 8.17
C LEU A 145 -17.95 8.58 8.79
N ALA A 146 -18.24 7.39 9.30
CA ALA A 146 -17.22 6.49 9.83
C ALA A 146 -16.23 6.02 8.75
N ALA A 147 -16.73 5.68 7.57
CA ALA A 147 -15.89 5.33 6.41
C ALA A 147 -15.04 6.52 5.96
N ALA A 148 -15.59 7.75 5.99
CA ALA A 148 -14.85 8.97 5.66
C ALA A 148 -13.70 9.24 6.66
N PHE A 149 -13.92 9.04 7.96
CA PHE A 149 -12.86 9.17 8.98
C PHE A 149 -11.75 8.12 8.77
N LEU A 150 -12.12 6.88 8.47
CA LEU A 150 -11.15 5.82 8.17
C LEU A 150 -10.34 6.13 6.92
N ALA A 151 -10.99 6.51 5.82
CA ALA A 151 -10.34 6.89 4.56
C ALA A 151 -9.47 8.15 4.72
N GLY A 152 -9.95 9.16 5.47
CA GLY A 152 -9.17 10.35 5.80
C GLY A 152 -7.93 10.03 6.63
N GLY A 153 -8.03 9.07 7.55
CA GLY A 153 -6.89 8.54 8.29
C GLY A 153 -5.88 7.85 7.37
N VAL A 154 -6.36 7.00 6.45
CA VAL A 154 -5.49 6.33 5.46
C VAL A 154 -4.76 7.37 4.60
N PHE A 155 -5.48 8.39 4.12
CA PHE A 155 -4.85 9.49 3.40
C PHE A 155 -3.73 10.15 4.20
N ALA A 156 -4.03 10.55 5.45
CA ALA A 156 -3.07 11.22 6.33
C ALA A 156 -1.84 10.34 6.60
N GLY A 157 -2.04 9.05 6.89
CA GLY A 157 -0.95 8.10 7.12
C GLY A 157 -0.07 7.89 5.88
N SER A 158 -0.69 7.74 4.71
CA SER A 158 0.03 7.62 3.43
C SER A 158 0.81 8.91 3.12
N VAL A 159 0.21 10.10 3.29
CA VAL A 159 0.90 11.39 3.10
C VAL A 159 2.06 11.55 4.07
N LEU A 160 1.90 11.20 5.34
CA LEU A 160 2.99 11.24 6.33
C LEU A 160 4.18 10.38 5.89
N TRP A 161 3.91 9.20 5.36
CA TRP A 161 4.97 8.34 4.80
C TRP A 161 5.71 9.01 3.65
N TRP A 162 4.97 9.56 2.67
CA TRP A 162 5.58 10.22 1.51
C TRP A 162 6.39 11.45 1.91
N LEU A 163 5.90 12.23 2.88
CA LEU A 163 6.66 13.36 3.44
C LEU A 163 7.94 12.87 4.14
N ALA A 164 7.84 11.84 4.97
CA ALA A 164 9.02 11.27 5.65
C ALA A 164 10.06 10.75 4.65
N LEU A 165 9.60 10.10 3.59
CA LEU A 165 10.46 9.59 2.51
C LEU A 165 11.16 10.73 1.77
N GLU A 166 10.42 11.81 1.41
CA GLU A 166 11.01 12.98 0.74
C GLU A 166 12.01 13.72 1.63
N VAL A 167 11.69 13.91 2.92
CA VAL A 167 12.62 14.49 3.88
C VAL A 167 13.88 13.61 4.02
N GLY A 168 13.70 12.30 4.10
CA GLY A 168 14.80 11.34 4.10
C GLY A 168 15.68 11.46 2.85
N LEU A 169 15.06 11.56 1.66
CA LEU A 169 15.78 11.74 0.40
C LEU A 169 16.56 13.05 0.37
N LEU A 170 16.01 14.16 0.91
CA LEU A 170 16.68 15.44 0.98
C LEU A 170 17.88 15.40 1.93
N LEU A 171 17.73 14.81 3.12
CA LEU A 171 18.78 14.74 4.14
C LEU A 171 19.95 13.82 3.73
N PHE A 172 19.64 12.76 2.98
CA PHE A 172 20.62 11.74 2.60
C PHE A 172 20.95 11.74 1.11
N ARG A 173 20.60 12.81 0.37
CA ARG A 173 20.77 12.91 -1.09
C ARG A 173 22.15 12.50 -1.57
N ASP A 174 23.19 12.93 -0.87
CA ASP A 174 24.58 12.66 -1.22
C ASP A 174 25.01 11.21 -0.94
N ARG A 175 24.22 10.48 -0.16
CA ARG A 175 24.46 9.08 0.20
C ARG A 175 23.57 8.09 -0.55
N PHE A 176 22.56 8.56 -1.29
CA PHE A 176 21.70 7.71 -2.12
C PHE A 176 22.43 7.24 -3.38
N SER A 177 23.22 6.20 -3.22
CA SER A 177 23.81 5.47 -4.33
C SER A 177 22.80 4.47 -4.93
N HIS A 178 23.07 3.99 -6.15
CA HIS A 178 22.32 2.88 -6.76
C HIS A 178 22.20 1.66 -5.83
N GLY A 179 23.15 1.48 -4.92
CA GLY A 179 23.13 0.45 -3.90
C GLY A 179 21.98 0.62 -2.90
N ALA A 180 21.69 1.84 -2.44
CA ALA A 180 20.63 2.11 -1.47
C ALA A 180 19.24 1.76 -2.03
N LEU A 181 18.96 2.10 -3.29
CA LEU A 181 17.70 1.73 -3.96
C LEU A 181 17.55 0.21 -4.08
N THR A 182 18.63 -0.51 -4.37
CA THR A 182 18.62 -1.97 -4.40
C THR A 182 18.32 -2.57 -3.03
N TRP A 183 18.84 -1.99 -1.96
CA TRP A 183 18.56 -2.42 -0.59
C TRP A 183 17.11 -2.17 -0.19
N ILE A 184 16.55 -1.01 -0.55
CA ILE A 184 15.12 -0.69 -0.32
C ILE A 184 14.24 -1.74 -1.00
N HIS A 185 14.52 -2.11 -2.26
CA HIS A 185 13.79 -3.17 -2.97
C HIS A 185 13.88 -4.53 -2.26
N LYS A 186 15.08 -4.93 -1.85
CA LYS A 186 15.29 -6.20 -1.17
C LYS A 186 14.55 -6.25 0.17
N ILE A 187 14.65 -5.20 0.98
CA ILE A 187 13.96 -5.13 2.27
C ILE A 187 12.45 -5.15 2.07
N SER A 188 11.90 -4.31 1.19
CA SER A 188 10.46 -4.26 0.90
C SER A 188 9.95 -5.59 0.36
N GLY A 189 10.66 -6.20 -0.59
CA GLY A 189 10.32 -7.51 -1.13
C GLY A 189 10.36 -8.61 -0.06
N ALA A 190 11.36 -8.60 0.82
CA ALA A 190 11.46 -9.55 1.94
C ALA A 190 10.29 -9.37 2.92
N VAL A 191 9.97 -8.15 3.33
CA VAL A 191 8.85 -7.85 4.25
C VAL A 191 7.52 -8.33 3.67
N ILE A 192 7.23 -8.01 2.39
CA ILE A 192 5.99 -8.44 1.73
C ILE A 192 5.93 -9.97 1.62
N THR A 193 7.04 -10.61 1.27
CA THR A 193 7.11 -12.08 1.17
C THR A 193 6.87 -12.73 2.53
N THR A 194 7.52 -12.23 3.59
CA THR A 194 7.34 -12.72 4.96
C THR A 194 5.88 -12.58 5.41
N PHE A 195 5.24 -11.43 5.12
CA PHE A 195 3.84 -11.24 5.42
C PHE A 195 2.94 -12.23 4.66
N GLY A 196 3.21 -12.46 3.37
CA GLY A 196 2.52 -13.49 2.58
C GLY A 196 2.64 -14.90 3.18
N ILE A 197 3.85 -15.25 3.66
CA ILE A 197 4.10 -16.53 4.33
C ILE A 197 3.33 -16.62 5.65
N ILE A 198 3.31 -15.57 6.47
CA ILE A 198 2.56 -15.53 7.74
C ILE A 198 1.06 -15.75 7.47
N VAL A 199 0.49 -15.06 6.48
CA VAL A 199 -0.91 -15.25 6.07
C VAL A 199 -1.16 -16.70 5.64
N PHE A 200 -0.24 -17.31 4.92
CA PHE A 200 -0.35 -18.71 4.49
C PHE A 200 -0.24 -19.69 5.67
N LEU A 201 0.69 -19.47 6.59
CA LEU A 201 0.85 -20.30 7.79
C LEU A 201 -0.36 -20.20 8.73
N SER A 202 -0.97 -19.04 8.87
CA SER A 202 -2.20 -18.87 9.67
C SER A 202 -3.38 -19.69 9.15
N LEU A 203 -3.40 -20.01 7.85
CA LEU A 203 -4.38 -20.93 7.25
C LEU A 203 -4.10 -22.38 7.63
N TRP A 204 -2.82 -22.76 7.67
CA TRP A 204 -2.42 -24.12 8.06
C TRP A 204 -2.88 -24.44 9.49
N GLU A 205 -2.71 -23.51 10.43
CA GLU A 205 -3.16 -23.67 11.82
C GLU A 205 -4.69 -23.78 11.92
N SER A 206 -5.44 -22.99 11.13
CA SER A 206 -6.90 -23.01 11.14
C SER A 206 -7.50 -24.28 10.52
N THR A 207 -6.78 -24.91 9.58
CA THR A 207 -7.25 -26.09 8.86
C THR A 207 -6.92 -27.41 9.60
N TRP A 208 -5.83 -27.43 10.35
CA TRP A 208 -5.32 -28.65 11.02
C TRP A 208 -5.54 -28.68 12.53
N GLY A 209 -6.23 -27.68 13.12
CA GLY A 209 -6.71 -27.71 14.49
C GLY A 209 -5.60 -27.81 15.57
N ILE A 210 -4.38 -27.39 15.29
CA ILE A 210 -3.26 -27.38 16.23
C ILE A 210 -3.36 -26.10 17.06
N GLY A 211 -4.35 -26.02 17.94
CA GLY A 211 -4.56 -24.82 18.77
C GLY A 211 -5.84 -24.90 19.60
N ARG A 212 -6.08 -26.03 20.28
CA ARG A 212 -7.03 -26.11 21.38
C ARG A 212 -6.33 -26.64 22.62
#